data_b7e44421f435131de7d4a20bbda28005
#
_entry.id   b7e44421f435131de7d4a20bbda28005
#
_cell.length_a   1.000
_cell.length_b   1.000
_cell.length_c   1.000
_cell.angle_alpha   90.00
_cell.angle_beta   90.00
_cell.angle_gamma   90.00
#
_symmetry.space_group_name_H-M   'P 1'
#
loop_
_entity.id
_entity.type
_entity.pdbx_description
1 polymer ?
#
loop_
_entity_poly.entity_id
_entity_poly.type
_entity_poly.pdbx_seq_one_letter_code
_entity_poly.pdbx_strand_id
1 'polypeptide(L)'
;MEYCTLKTKKMLSKILKTIGILVAILLVIVLFNTLTYKSKQLQLGTIAPIAVSENCIQHLSDAVKIKTVSYDEPSKFDSTAFNALISYLKKTYPLSDSLLNKKVINSFSLLYKWEGENPSLKPIVLMGHMDVVPVDEENKKWDFQPFGGEITDKFVCGRGTLDDKVNVIGILEAVEMLLKENFKPKRTIYLAFGHDEEIGGENGAKKIAEFLESEHVRAEFILDEGMLITRGVVPGIKKDVALIGISEKGYLSVELSVETEGGHSSMPAKETPIGILAIAVAKLEKKPMSPKISEPVQHFLDYVGPEMPFFSKLAFANQWLLKSVIMSKYEASNSGNATIRTTTAPTIFKSGFKDNVLPAVATATVNFRILPGETSNDVITHIEKTLNDSRVKIKKIGQGNEPAAVSDIHSDGFKQIEKSVKQVFKNTITAPSLMIGGTDEKHYSKVSDNLFRFLPSVFDSEDLKRIHGINEKISIDNFKNCIRFYRQLILNSCK
;
A
#
# COMPACT_ATOMS: atom_id res chain seq x y z
N MET A 1 -12.99 -59.77 38.65
CA MET A 1 -12.07 -58.79 38.02
C MET A 1 -12.01 -58.90 36.49
N GLU A 2 -11.95 -60.07 35.87
CA GLU A 2 -11.85 -60.25 34.39
C GLU A 2 -13.04 -59.72 33.58
N TYR A 3 -14.27 -59.82 34.10
CA TYR A 3 -15.49 -59.38 33.40
C TYR A 3 -15.51 -57.80 33.25
N CYS A 4 -14.96 -57.11 34.21
CA CYS A 4 -14.86 -55.62 34.16
C CYS A 4 -13.80 -55.15 33.15
N THR A 5 -12.68 -55.88 33.06
CA THR A 5 -11.59 -55.58 32.09
C THR A 5 -11.99 -55.90 30.64
N LEU A 6 -12.81 -56.92 30.39
CA LEU A 6 -13.34 -57.22 29.06
C LEU A 6 -14.38 -56.19 28.57
N LYS A 7 -15.22 -55.67 29.44
CA LYS A 7 -16.19 -54.62 29.12
C LYS A 7 -15.54 -53.27 28.79
N THR A 8 -14.50 -52.92 29.54
CA THR A 8 -13.66 -51.70 29.30
C THR A 8 -12.89 -51.81 27.98
N LYS A 9 -12.29 -52.96 27.65
CA LYS A 9 -11.60 -53.19 26.36
C LYS A 9 -12.54 -53.10 25.16
N LYS A 10 -13.77 -53.66 25.25
CA LYS A 10 -14.78 -53.54 24.18
C LYS A 10 -15.28 -52.10 24.01
N MET A 11 -15.45 -51.34 25.10
CA MET A 11 -15.85 -49.95 25.06
C MET A 11 -14.74 -49.08 24.44
N LEU A 12 -13.48 -49.26 24.83
CA LEU A 12 -12.32 -48.59 24.26
C LEU A 12 -12.17 -48.88 22.76
N SER A 13 -12.35 -50.13 22.32
CA SER A 13 -12.32 -50.49 20.90
C SER A 13 -13.43 -49.81 20.09
N LYS A 14 -14.67 -49.69 20.64
CA LYS A 14 -15.75 -48.92 19.98
C LYS A 14 -15.41 -47.45 19.88
N ILE A 15 -14.89 -46.82 20.94
CA ILE A 15 -14.47 -45.44 20.96
C ILE A 15 -13.38 -45.19 19.89
N LEU A 16 -12.35 -46.05 19.84
CA LEU A 16 -11.28 -45.93 18.84
C LEU A 16 -11.81 -46.08 17.40
N LYS A 17 -12.75 -47.01 17.16
CA LYS A 17 -13.39 -47.16 15.84
C LYS A 17 -14.19 -45.91 15.47
N THR A 18 -14.96 -45.34 16.42
CA THR A 18 -15.74 -44.11 16.18
C THR A 18 -14.82 -42.94 15.88
N ILE A 19 -13.73 -42.75 16.64
CA ILE A 19 -12.72 -41.73 16.37
C ILE A 19 -12.09 -41.95 14.99
N GLY A 20 -11.74 -43.18 14.62
CA GLY A 20 -11.20 -43.49 13.30
C GLY A 20 -12.16 -43.14 12.15
N ILE A 21 -13.46 -43.40 12.31
CA ILE A 21 -14.49 -43.01 11.33
C ILE A 21 -14.60 -41.47 11.25
N LEU A 22 -14.61 -40.78 12.39
CA LEU A 22 -14.68 -39.31 12.40
C LEU A 22 -13.47 -38.67 11.73
N VAL A 23 -12.27 -39.21 11.98
CA VAL A 23 -11.04 -38.76 11.33
C VAL A 23 -11.10 -39.03 9.82
N ALA A 24 -11.58 -40.18 9.40
CA ALA A 24 -11.73 -40.50 7.97
C ALA A 24 -12.72 -39.56 7.29
N ILE A 25 -13.87 -39.25 7.92
CA ILE A 25 -14.82 -38.25 7.42
C ILE A 25 -14.18 -36.88 7.33
N LEU A 26 -13.46 -36.45 8.36
CA LEU A 26 -12.74 -35.16 8.36
C LEU A 26 -11.74 -35.08 7.21
N LEU A 27 -10.95 -36.12 6.97
CA LEU A 27 -10.00 -36.18 5.85
C LEU A 27 -10.71 -36.09 4.49
N VAL A 28 -11.84 -36.78 4.33
CA VAL A 28 -12.65 -36.66 3.10
C VAL A 28 -13.14 -35.23 2.89
N ILE A 29 -13.66 -34.58 3.93
CA ILE A 29 -14.11 -33.18 3.85
C ILE A 29 -12.93 -32.24 3.46
N VAL A 30 -11.78 -32.41 4.13
CA VAL A 30 -10.57 -31.58 3.86
C VAL A 30 -10.11 -31.78 2.42
N LEU A 31 -10.06 -33.01 1.92
CA LEU A 31 -9.67 -33.31 0.54
C LEU A 31 -10.71 -32.78 -0.45
N PHE A 32 -11.98 -32.96 -0.19
CA PHE A 32 -13.07 -32.47 -1.03
C PHE A 32 -12.96 -30.91 -1.18
N ASN A 33 -12.87 -30.20 -0.06
CA ASN A 33 -12.71 -28.75 -0.08
C ASN A 33 -11.46 -28.33 -0.88
N THR A 34 -10.35 -29.05 -0.71
CA THR A 34 -9.08 -28.75 -1.42
C THR A 34 -9.21 -28.94 -2.92
N LEU A 35 -9.84 -30.05 -3.36
CA LEU A 35 -10.02 -30.39 -4.78
C LEU A 35 -11.04 -29.49 -5.47
N THR A 36 -12.07 -29.04 -4.74
CA THR A 36 -13.11 -28.15 -5.26
C THR A 36 -12.76 -26.66 -5.13
N TYR A 37 -11.63 -26.30 -4.49
CA TYR A 37 -11.17 -24.93 -4.34
C TYR A 37 -10.67 -24.39 -5.68
N LYS A 38 -11.58 -23.73 -6.42
CA LYS A 38 -11.37 -23.29 -7.80
C LYS A 38 -10.64 -21.96 -7.87
N SER A 39 -9.81 -21.79 -8.90
CA SER A 39 -9.19 -20.53 -9.27
C SER A 39 -10.25 -19.45 -9.53
N LYS A 40 -10.00 -18.25 -9.01
CA LYS A 40 -10.78 -17.04 -9.31
C LYS A 40 -10.13 -16.20 -10.42
N GLN A 41 -9.02 -16.68 -10.99
CA GLN A 41 -8.27 -15.95 -12.01
C GLN A 41 -9.07 -15.79 -13.29
N LEU A 42 -9.15 -14.56 -13.78
CA LEU A 42 -9.76 -14.26 -15.07
C LEU A 42 -8.96 -14.94 -16.19
N GLN A 43 -9.66 -15.73 -17.00
CA GLN A 43 -9.06 -16.44 -18.12
C GLN A 43 -9.15 -15.57 -19.38
N LEU A 44 -8.09 -14.83 -19.67
CA LEU A 44 -7.98 -14.00 -20.86
C LEU A 44 -6.65 -14.25 -21.54
N GLY A 45 -6.66 -14.18 -22.88
CA GLY A 45 -5.45 -14.13 -23.65
C GLY A 45 -4.74 -12.77 -23.51
N THR A 46 -3.42 -12.77 -23.57
CA THR A 46 -2.65 -11.53 -23.70
C THR A 46 -2.89 -10.90 -25.06
N ILE A 47 -2.94 -9.57 -25.10
CA ILE A 47 -2.94 -8.84 -26.37
C ILE A 47 -1.51 -8.77 -26.95
N ALA A 48 -1.41 -8.53 -28.25
CA ALA A 48 -0.12 -8.23 -28.86
C ALA A 48 0.47 -6.95 -28.22
N PRO A 49 1.76 -6.95 -27.85
CA PRO A 49 2.37 -5.76 -27.27
C PRO A 49 2.31 -4.60 -28.28
N ILE A 50 1.77 -3.48 -27.81
CA ILE A 50 1.74 -2.24 -28.58
C ILE A 50 3.11 -1.60 -28.53
N ALA A 51 3.58 -1.07 -29.67
CA ALA A 51 4.81 -0.31 -29.74
C ALA A 51 4.68 0.97 -28.91
N VAL A 52 5.61 1.18 -28.02
CA VAL A 52 5.76 2.42 -27.24
C VAL A 52 6.97 3.15 -27.80
N SER A 53 6.88 4.47 -27.98
CA SER A 53 7.98 5.29 -28.47
C SER A 53 9.22 5.17 -27.57
N GLU A 54 10.40 5.03 -28.15
CA GLU A 54 11.65 5.02 -27.39
C GLU A 54 11.90 6.36 -26.66
N ASN A 55 11.32 7.46 -27.13
CA ASN A 55 11.43 8.77 -26.48
C ASN A 55 10.87 8.77 -25.05
N CYS A 56 9.95 7.88 -24.72
CA CYS A 56 9.42 7.78 -23.36
C CYS A 56 10.52 7.57 -22.32
N ILE A 57 11.60 6.86 -22.68
CA ILE A 57 12.75 6.60 -21.80
C ILE A 57 13.45 7.93 -21.46
N GLN A 58 13.67 8.78 -22.47
CA GLN A 58 14.24 10.09 -22.27
C GLN A 58 13.30 11.01 -21.48
N HIS A 59 11.98 10.90 -21.70
CA HIS A 59 11.00 11.69 -20.96
C HIS A 59 11.03 11.38 -19.46
N LEU A 60 11.10 10.09 -19.06
CA LEU A 60 11.26 9.73 -17.66
C LEU A 60 12.61 10.21 -17.11
N SER A 61 13.70 9.98 -17.83
CA SER A 61 15.05 10.44 -17.45
C SER A 61 15.09 11.94 -17.17
N ASP A 62 14.53 12.74 -18.05
CA ASP A 62 14.52 14.20 -17.90
C ASP A 62 13.63 14.67 -16.75
N ALA A 63 12.49 14.00 -16.51
CA ALA A 63 11.65 14.26 -15.34
C ALA A 63 12.38 13.95 -14.02
N VAL A 64 13.18 12.90 -13.97
CA VAL A 64 14.01 12.51 -12.80
C VAL A 64 15.05 13.58 -12.47
N LYS A 65 15.62 14.25 -13.48
CA LYS A 65 16.62 15.33 -13.28
C LYS A 65 16.06 16.55 -12.56
N ILE A 66 14.74 16.73 -12.57
CA ILE A 66 14.08 17.86 -11.90
C ILE A 66 13.80 17.47 -10.45
N LYS A 67 14.48 18.14 -9.50
CA LYS A 67 14.52 17.78 -8.08
C LYS A 67 13.27 18.29 -7.33
N THR A 68 12.13 17.72 -7.56
CA THR A 68 10.88 18.04 -6.85
C THR A 68 10.83 17.34 -5.49
N VAL A 69 11.72 17.72 -4.60
CA VAL A 69 11.85 17.08 -3.28
C VAL A 69 10.88 17.72 -2.29
N SER A 70 10.09 16.89 -1.60
CA SER A 70 9.25 17.29 -0.48
C SER A 70 9.99 17.14 0.85
N TYR A 71 9.87 18.16 1.71
CA TYR A 71 10.43 18.19 3.05
C TYR A 71 9.33 18.56 4.05
N ASP A 72 9.36 17.98 5.24
CA ASP A 72 8.48 18.38 6.35
C ASP A 72 8.64 19.85 6.74
N GLU A 73 9.82 20.44 6.47
CA GLU A 73 10.13 21.84 6.74
C GLU A 73 9.68 22.73 5.56
N PRO A 74 8.63 23.56 5.71
CA PRO A 74 8.11 24.39 4.61
C PRO A 74 9.15 25.35 4.00
N SER A 75 10.17 25.76 4.77
CA SER A 75 11.24 26.66 4.31
C SER A 75 12.15 26.01 3.26
N LYS A 76 12.14 24.69 3.12
CA LYS A 76 12.94 23.94 2.14
C LYS A 76 12.19 23.68 0.83
N PHE A 77 10.94 24.11 0.72
CA PHE A 77 10.14 23.90 -0.49
C PHE A 77 10.72 24.69 -1.68
N ASP A 78 11.09 23.98 -2.74
CA ASP A 78 11.64 24.56 -3.97
C ASP A 78 10.57 24.74 -5.05
N SER A 79 9.85 25.84 -5.01
CA SER A 79 8.85 26.20 -6.01
C SER A 79 9.39 26.26 -7.44
N THR A 80 10.68 26.53 -7.61
CA THR A 80 11.34 26.60 -8.94
C THR A 80 11.40 25.23 -9.58
N ALA A 81 11.73 24.19 -8.80
CA ALA A 81 11.77 22.81 -9.27
C ALA A 81 10.37 22.32 -9.69
N PHE A 82 9.33 22.58 -8.89
CA PHE A 82 7.95 22.21 -9.25
C PHE A 82 7.47 22.94 -10.52
N ASN A 83 7.72 24.23 -10.65
CA ASN A 83 7.40 24.99 -11.86
C ASN A 83 8.18 24.49 -13.09
N ALA A 84 9.43 24.08 -12.91
CA ALA A 84 10.23 23.47 -13.97
C ALA A 84 9.62 22.14 -14.42
N LEU A 85 9.16 21.29 -13.50
CA LEU A 85 8.49 20.04 -13.86
C LEU A 85 7.17 20.30 -14.59
N ILE A 86 6.32 21.21 -14.11
CA ILE A 86 5.06 21.58 -14.77
C ILE A 86 5.35 22.07 -16.21
N SER A 87 6.36 22.94 -16.38
CA SER A 87 6.77 23.44 -17.69
C SER A 87 7.32 22.34 -18.59
N TYR A 88 8.07 21.42 -18.01
CA TYR A 88 8.57 20.24 -18.71
C TYR A 88 7.42 19.36 -19.22
N LEU A 89 6.46 19.01 -18.38
CA LEU A 89 5.30 18.19 -18.74
C LEU A 89 4.48 18.85 -19.86
N LYS A 90 4.25 20.17 -19.76
CA LYS A 90 3.58 20.94 -20.80
C LYS A 90 4.28 20.85 -22.16
N LYS A 91 5.60 20.97 -22.18
CA LYS A 91 6.40 20.89 -23.42
C LYS A 91 6.45 19.48 -24.01
N THR A 92 6.51 18.47 -23.15
CA THR A 92 6.69 17.05 -23.53
C THR A 92 5.38 16.45 -24.02
N TYR A 93 4.24 16.87 -23.48
CA TYR A 93 2.91 16.34 -23.78
C TYR A 93 1.97 17.44 -24.34
N PRO A 94 2.26 17.96 -25.55
CA PRO A 94 1.54 19.10 -26.10
C PRO A 94 0.07 18.82 -26.44
N LEU A 95 -0.30 17.58 -26.79
CA LEU A 95 -1.70 17.25 -27.04
C LEU A 95 -2.48 17.17 -25.72
N SER A 96 -1.90 16.59 -24.70
CA SER A 96 -2.51 16.57 -23.37
C SER A 96 -2.67 17.99 -22.80
N ASP A 97 -1.70 18.88 -23.01
CA ASP A 97 -1.77 20.28 -22.54
C ASP A 97 -2.79 21.12 -23.33
N SER A 98 -2.98 20.86 -24.64
CA SER A 98 -3.82 21.67 -25.51
C SER A 98 -5.24 21.15 -25.69
N LEU A 99 -5.45 19.83 -25.63
CA LEU A 99 -6.75 19.21 -25.90
C LEU A 99 -7.54 18.83 -24.64
N LEU A 100 -6.85 18.68 -23.50
CA LEU A 100 -7.50 18.40 -22.22
C LEU A 100 -7.73 19.71 -21.46
N ASN A 101 -8.82 19.73 -20.68
CA ASN A 101 -9.08 20.87 -19.80
C ASN A 101 -8.19 20.75 -18.55
N LYS A 102 -7.08 21.53 -18.54
CA LYS A 102 -6.08 21.53 -17.47
C LYS A 102 -6.34 22.62 -16.45
N LYS A 103 -6.27 22.27 -15.18
CA LYS A 103 -6.22 23.21 -14.04
C LYS A 103 -4.97 22.99 -13.21
N VAL A 104 -4.38 24.06 -12.73
CA VAL A 104 -3.35 24.04 -11.69
C VAL A 104 -4.05 24.27 -10.35
N ILE A 105 -3.98 23.30 -9.46
CA ILE A 105 -4.60 23.35 -8.15
C ILE A 105 -3.53 23.69 -7.11
N ASN A 106 -3.82 24.66 -6.25
CA ASN A 106 -2.93 25.12 -5.20
C ASN A 106 -1.49 25.34 -5.68
N SER A 107 -1.35 26.00 -6.82
CA SER A 107 -0.11 26.45 -7.47
C SER A 107 0.76 25.39 -8.12
N PHE A 108 0.78 24.13 -7.64
CA PHE A 108 1.76 23.13 -8.11
C PHE A 108 1.16 21.76 -8.48
N SER A 109 -0.07 21.45 -8.10
CA SER A 109 -0.75 20.19 -8.50
C SER A 109 -1.45 20.36 -9.83
N LEU A 110 -1.49 19.30 -10.61
CA LEU A 110 -2.11 19.28 -11.93
C LEU A 110 -3.37 18.42 -11.94
N LEU A 111 -4.45 18.98 -12.47
CA LEU A 111 -5.67 18.25 -12.75
C LEU A 111 -6.04 18.43 -14.23
N TYR A 112 -6.00 17.32 -14.99
CA TYR A 112 -6.49 17.30 -16.37
C TYR A 112 -7.84 16.62 -16.41
N LYS A 113 -8.75 17.18 -17.20
CA LYS A 113 -10.06 16.58 -17.50
C LYS A 113 -10.13 16.26 -19.00
N TRP A 114 -10.19 14.98 -19.34
CA TRP A 114 -10.48 14.51 -20.68
C TRP A 114 -11.96 14.19 -20.77
N GLU A 115 -12.71 15.05 -21.41
CA GLU A 115 -14.17 14.95 -21.49
C GLU A 115 -14.60 13.72 -22.28
N GLY A 116 -15.52 12.94 -21.69
CA GLY A 116 -16.13 11.79 -22.35
C GLY A 116 -17.36 12.19 -23.20
N GLU A 117 -17.65 11.39 -24.22
CA GLU A 117 -18.81 11.61 -25.10
C GLU A 117 -20.16 11.42 -24.37
N ASN A 118 -20.16 10.66 -23.27
CA ASN A 118 -21.38 10.40 -22.48
C ASN A 118 -21.24 10.93 -21.04
N PRO A 119 -21.77 12.11 -20.74
CA PRO A 119 -21.68 12.72 -19.41
C PRO A 119 -22.50 11.98 -18.32
N SER A 120 -23.37 11.02 -18.69
CA SER A 120 -24.11 10.22 -17.72
C SER A 120 -23.28 9.11 -17.09
N LEU A 121 -22.13 8.75 -17.69
CA LEU A 121 -21.21 7.77 -17.14
C LEU A 121 -20.35 8.42 -16.05
N LYS A 122 -20.23 7.74 -14.91
CA LYS A 122 -19.31 8.17 -13.88
C LYS A 122 -17.88 8.23 -14.44
N PRO A 123 -17.11 9.30 -14.17
CA PRO A 123 -15.73 9.42 -14.62
C PRO A 123 -14.81 8.42 -13.90
N ILE A 124 -13.59 8.27 -14.40
CA ILE A 124 -12.50 7.63 -13.67
C ILE A 124 -11.42 8.66 -13.32
N VAL A 125 -10.65 8.39 -12.28
CA VAL A 125 -9.50 9.21 -11.90
C VAL A 125 -8.26 8.35 -11.90
N LEU A 126 -7.21 8.77 -12.61
CA LEU A 126 -5.87 8.18 -12.59
C LEU A 126 -4.96 9.14 -11.84
N MET A 127 -4.27 8.63 -10.82
CA MET A 127 -3.48 9.44 -9.92
C MET A 127 -1.98 9.13 -10.04
N GLY A 128 -1.19 10.01 -9.48
CA GLY A 128 0.24 9.89 -9.23
C GLY A 128 0.74 11.16 -8.56
N HIS A 129 1.96 11.14 -8.03
CA HIS A 129 2.54 12.32 -7.42
C HIS A 129 3.84 12.76 -8.09
N MET A 130 4.09 14.05 -8.03
CA MET A 130 5.20 14.71 -8.72
C MET A 130 6.42 14.92 -7.84
N ASP A 131 6.24 14.85 -6.53
CA ASP A 131 7.30 15.00 -5.55
C ASP A 131 8.03 13.67 -5.29
N VAL A 132 9.11 13.75 -4.56
CA VAL A 132 9.94 12.61 -4.16
C VAL A 132 10.55 12.86 -2.79
N VAL A 133 10.88 11.78 -2.05
CA VAL A 133 11.59 11.88 -0.77
C VAL A 133 13.00 12.45 -0.95
N PRO A 134 13.55 13.11 0.09
CA PRO A 134 14.94 13.57 0.11
C PRO A 134 15.93 12.42 -0.09
N VAL A 135 17.09 12.77 -0.59
CA VAL A 135 18.25 11.87 -0.66
C VAL A 135 19.25 12.29 0.41
N ASP A 136 19.79 11.31 1.13
CA ASP A 136 20.92 11.52 2.04
C ASP A 136 22.16 11.84 1.18
N GLU A 137 22.52 13.12 1.06
CA GLU A 137 23.65 13.58 0.26
C GLU A 137 25.01 13.11 0.83
N GLU A 138 25.08 12.78 2.12
CA GLU A 138 26.28 12.22 2.75
C GLU A 138 26.46 10.72 2.42
N ASN A 139 25.40 10.07 1.95
CA ASN A 139 25.42 8.66 1.60
C ASN A 139 26.05 8.43 0.22
N LYS A 140 27.36 8.28 0.19
CA LYS A 140 28.16 8.01 -1.03
C LYS A 140 27.97 6.61 -1.62
N LYS A 141 26.92 5.88 -1.25
CA LYS A 141 26.67 4.50 -1.71
C LYS A 141 25.81 4.38 -2.95
N TRP A 142 25.42 5.49 -3.55
CA TRP A 142 24.75 5.48 -4.85
C TRP A 142 25.75 5.12 -5.96
N ASP A 143 25.38 4.17 -6.82
CA ASP A 143 26.17 3.77 -7.99
C ASP A 143 26.10 4.83 -9.12
N PHE A 144 25.13 5.74 -9.04
CA PHE A 144 24.89 6.83 -10.01
C PHE A 144 24.36 8.08 -9.27
N GLN A 145 24.31 9.21 -9.95
CA GLN A 145 23.75 10.46 -9.38
C GLN A 145 22.25 10.29 -9.10
N PRO A 146 21.76 10.50 -7.87
CA PRO A 146 20.35 10.27 -7.52
C PRO A 146 19.35 11.02 -8.42
N PHE A 147 19.70 12.20 -8.88
CA PHE A 147 18.91 13.00 -9.81
C PHE A 147 19.60 13.16 -11.19
N GLY A 148 20.43 12.17 -11.57
CA GLY A 148 21.12 12.16 -12.86
C GLY A 148 20.25 11.72 -14.02
N GLY A 149 19.20 10.94 -13.75
CA GLY A 149 18.36 10.35 -14.80
C GLY A 149 19.17 9.48 -15.77
N GLU A 150 20.20 8.79 -15.28
CA GLU A 150 21.09 7.98 -16.11
C GLU A 150 20.30 6.87 -16.84
N ILE A 151 20.51 6.75 -18.13
CA ILE A 151 19.95 5.68 -18.96
C ILE A 151 21.04 4.66 -19.26
N THR A 152 20.79 3.42 -18.87
CA THR A 152 21.62 2.28 -19.26
C THR A 152 20.88 1.42 -20.30
N ASP A 153 21.53 0.37 -20.81
CA ASP A 153 20.88 -0.56 -21.75
C ASP A 153 19.57 -1.18 -21.22
N LYS A 154 19.40 -1.21 -19.89
CA LYS A 154 18.28 -1.91 -19.23
C LYS A 154 17.44 -1.04 -18.29
N PHE A 155 17.97 0.07 -17.81
CA PHE A 155 17.34 0.84 -16.73
C PHE A 155 17.35 2.34 -16.99
N VAL A 156 16.34 3.01 -16.44
CA VAL A 156 16.39 4.44 -16.11
C VAL A 156 16.65 4.53 -14.62
N CYS A 157 17.70 5.27 -14.23
CA CYS A 157 18.22 5.33 -12.87
C CYS A 157 17.98 6.71 -12.26
N GLY A 158 17.54 6.71 -11.00
CA GLY A 158 17.37 7.94 -10.22
C GLY A 158 16.16 7.93 -9.32
N ARG A 159 16.12 8.84 -8.34
CA ARG A 159 15.03 9.07 -7.41
C ARG A 159 13.75 9.49 -8.16
N GLY A 160 12.62 8.81 -7.89
CA GLY A 160 11.33 9.02 -8.57
C GLY A 160 11.12 8.09 -9.76
N THR A 161 12.06 7.17 -10.07
CA THR A 161 11.86 6.16 -11.12
C THR A 161 10.94 5.02 -10.68
N LEU A 162 10.78 4.81 -9.36
CA LEU A 162 9.85 3.85 -8.80
C LEU A 162 8.69 4.54 -8.08
N ASP A 163 8.96 5.71 -7.48
CA ASP A 163 8.06 6.43 -6.59
C ASP A 163 8.20 7.95 -6.81
N ASP A 164 7.30 8.67 -7.54
CA ASP A 164 6.22 8.12 -8.37
C ASP A 164 6.16 8.80 -9.76
N LYS A 165 7.25 9.48 -10.17
CA LYS A 165 7.32 10.10 -11.50
C LYS A 165 7.04 9.11 -12.63
N VAL A 166 7.32 7.83 -12.41
CA VAL A 166 7.03 6.75 -13.36
C VAL A 166 5.53 6.69 -13.69
N ASN A 167 4.63 6.87 -12.72
CA ASN A 167 3.19 6.89 -12.96
C ASN A 167 2.77 8.15 -13.70
N VAL A 168 3.22 9.32 -13.23
CA VAL A 168 2.90 10.60 -13.88
C VAL A 168 3.28 10.57 -15.36
N ILE A 169 4.52 10.17 -15.67
CA ILE A 169 5.01 10.08 -17.04
C ILE A 169 4.30 8.94 -17.79
N GLY A 170 4.11 7.77 -17.15
CA GLY A 170 3.45 6.62 -17.77
C GLY A 170 1.99 6.89 -18.17
N ILE A 171 1.24 7.59 -17.32
CA ILE A 171 -0.14 8.01 -17.62
C ILE A 171 -0.16 9.02 -18.77
N LEU A 172 0.70 10.03 -18.73
CA LEU A 172 0.77 11.06 -19.79
C LEU A 172 1.20 10.48 -21.13
N GLU A 173 2.18 9.55 -21.16
CA GLU A 173 2.56 8.82 -22.37
C GLU A 173 1.37 8.05 -22.98
N ALA A 174 0.63 7.33 -22.12
CA ALA A 174 -0.54 6.57 -22.56
C ALA A 174 -1.64 7.46 -23.12
N VAL A 175 -1.92 8.59 -22.47
CA VAL A 175 -2.92 9.57 -22.91
C VAL A 175 -2.47 10.23 -24.21
N GLU A 176 -1.22 10.68 -24.31
CA GLU A 176 -0.66 11.30 -25.51
C GLU A 176 -0.72 10.35 -26.73
N MET A 177 -0.46 9.04 -26.53
CA MET A 177 -0.62 8.02 -27.57
C MET A 177 -2.08 7.94 -28.05
N LEU A 178 -3.04 7.88 -27.13
CA LEU A 178 -4.47 7.78 -27.48
C LEU A 178 -4.99 9.06 -28.15
N LEU A 179 -4.51 10.22 -27.74
CA LEU A 179 -4.84 11.48 -28.40
C LEU A 179 -4.31 11.55 -29.84
N LYS A 180 -3.09 11.06 -30.08
CA LYS A 180 -2.53 10.92 -31.45
C LYS A 180 -3.35 9.98 -32.33
N GLU A 181 -3.96 8.96 -31.73
CA GLU A 181 -4.86 8.03 -32.39
C GLU A 181 -6.28 8.59 -32.58
N ASN A 182 -6.55 9.83 -32.17
CA ASN A 182 -7.86 10.47 -32.16
C ASN A 182 -8.92 9.68 -31.34
N PHE A 183 -8.47 8.95 -30.29
CA PHE A 183 -9.39 8.25 -29.40
C PHE A 183 -10.28 9.23 -28.65
N LYS A 184 -11.56 8.93 -28.57
CA LYS A 184 -12.54 9.68 -27.79
C LYS A 184 -13.11 8.78 -26.72
N PRO A 185 -12.89 9.07 -25.43
CA PRO A 185 -13.40 8.24 -24.36
C PRO A 185 -14.93 8.42 -24.22
N LYS A 186 -15.67 7.35 -23.95
CA LYS A 186 -17.11 7.46 -23.65
C LYS A 186 -17.36 8.13 -22.30
N ARG A 187 -16.57 7.79 -21.26
CA ARG A 187 -16.64 8.45 -19.94
C ARG A 187 -15.51 9.43 -19.76
N THR A 188 -15.74 10.46 -18.98
CA THR A 188 -14.72 11.44 -18.60
C THR A 188 -13.58 10.78 -17.83
N ILE A 189 -12.34 11.21 -18.08
CA ILE A 189 -11.15 10.78 -17.39
C ILE A 189 -10.52 12.00 -16.71
N TYR A 190 -10.23 11.90 -15.42
CA TYR A 190 -9.41 12.87 -14.71
C TYR A 190 -8.00 12.29 -14.52
N LEU A 191 -6.97 13.11 -14.74
CA LEU A 191 -5.60 12.82 -14.36
C LEU A 191 -5.26 13.77 -13.22
N ALA A 192 -4.96 13.24 -12.05
CA ALA A 192 -4.75 14.00 -10.83
C ALA A 192 -3.32 13.79 -10.32
N PHE A 193 -2.47 14.81 -10.43
CA PHE A 193 -1.06 14.73 -10.03
C PHE A 193 -0.79 15.67 -8.86
N GLY A 194 -0.62 15.08 -7.67
CA GLY A 194 -0.27 15.76 -6.42
C GLY A 194 1.19 16.26 -6.41
N HIS A 195 1.52 17.15 -5.48
CA HIS A 195 2.88 17.70 -5.37
C HIS A 195 3.50 17.55 -3.98
N ASP A 196 2.84 16.86 -3.04
CA ASP A 196 3.27 16.75 -1.64
C ASP A 196 2.84 15.43 -0.98
N GLU A 197 2.74 14.34 -1.77
CA GLU A 197 2.36 13.00 -1.26
C GLU A 197 3.29 12.56 -0.13
N GLU A 198 4.59 12.71 -0.33
CA GLU A 198 5.68 12.26 0.55
C GLU A 198 5.67 12.93 1.95
N ILE A 199 4.86 13.98 2.08
CA ILE A 199 4.60 14.69 3.35
C ILE A 199 3.10 14.72 3.70
N GLY A 200 2.29 13.85 3.06
CA GLY A 200 0.91 13.57 3.44
C GLY A 200 -0.18 14.11 2.54
N GLY A 201 0.13 14.82 1.43
CA GLY A 201 -0.82 15.23 0.37
C GLY A 201 -1.80 16.34 0.73
N GLU A 202 -1.57 17.07 1.83
CA GLU A 202 -2.50 18.07 2.35
C GLU A 202 -2.70 19.27 1.42
N ASN A 203 -1.67 19.65 0.66
CA ASN A 203 -1.68 20.80 -0.25
C ASN A 203 -1.88 20.38 -1.71
N GLY A 204 -1.63 19.13 -2.06
CA GLY A 204 -1.75 18.57 -3.39
C GLY A 204 -3.03 17.77 -3.57
N ALA A 205 -2.97 16.48 -3.31
CA ALA A 205 -4.05 15.52 -3.54
C ALA A 205 -5.34 15.89 -2.80
N LYS A 206 -5.25 16.32 -1.55
CA LYS A 206 -6.40 16.79 -0.79
C LYS A 206 -7.08 17.99 -1.45
N LYS A 207 -6.31 18.95 -1.96
CA LYS A 207 -6.88 20.11 -2.66
C LYS A 207 -7.51 19.74 -3.99
N ILE A 208 -6.97 18.75 -4.69
CA ILE A 208 -7.62 18.21 -5.90
C ILE A 208 -8.92 17.50 -5.52
N ALA A 209 -8.92 16.67 -4.46
CA ALA A 209 -10.11 15.97 -3.99
C ALA A 209 -11.22 16.94 -3.55
N GLU A 210 -10.88 17.98 -2.76
CA GLU A 210 -11.80 19.05 -2.35
C GLU A 210 -12.38 19.77 -3.58
N PHE A 211 -11.57 20.04 -4.61
CA PHE A 211 -12.06 20.63 -5.86
C PHE A 211 -13.04 19.69 -6.58
N LEU A 212 -12.71 18.42 -6.75
CA LEU A 212 -13.59 17.43 -7.39
C LEU A 212 -14.91 17.24 -6.60
N GLU A 213 -14.84 17.25 -5.25
CA GLU A 213 -16.04 17.24 -4.40
C GLU A 213 -16.92 18.48 -4.64
N SER A 214 -16.32 19.67 -4.74
CA SER A 214 -17.04 20.92 -5.00
C SER A 214 -17.72 20.97 -6.37
N GLU A 215 -17.14 20.28 -7.37
CA GLU A 215 -17.71 20.08 -8.70
C GLU A 215 -18.72 18.88 -8.73
N HIS A 216 -19.06 18.30 -7.58
CA HIS A 216 -19.95 17.15 -7.43
C HIS A 216 -19.52 15.91 -8.23
N VAL A 217 -18.22 15.74 -8.44
CA VAL A 217 -17.68 14.58 -9.15
C VAL A 217 -17.82 13.32 -8.29
N ARG A 218 -18.47 12.30 -8.85
CA ARG A 218 -18.56 10.96 -8.27
C ARG A 218 -17.98 9.97 -9.27
N ALA A 219 -16.73 9.55 -9.02
CA ALA A 219 -16.01 8.65 -9.90
C ALA A 219 -16.48 7.19 -9.75
N GLU A 220 -16.39 6.44 -10.84
CA GLU A 220 -16.61 4.99 -10.86
C GLU A 220 -15.53 4.29 -10.04
N PHE A 221 -14.29 4.68 -10.27
CA PHE A 221 -13.14 4.28 -9.48
C PHE A 221 -12.02 5.32 -9.58
N ILE A 222 -11.11 5.23 -8.63
CA ILE A 222 -9.84 5.94 -8.61
C ILE A 222 -8.73 4.90 -8.62
N LEU A 223 -7.68 5.14 -9.37
CA LEU A 223 -6.47 4.31 -9.37
C LEU A 223 -5.27 5.20 -9.05
N ASP A 224 -4.66 4.90 -7.93
CA ASP A 224 -3.42 5.50 -7.46
C ASP A 224 -2.26 4.50 -7.56
N GLU A 225 -1.07 4.90 -7.16
CA GLU A 225 0.11 4.07 -6.98
C GLU A 225 -0.01 3.07 -5.80
N GLY A 226 1.08 2.48 -5.37
CA GLY A 226 1.26 1.75 -4.10
C GLY A 226 1.52 0.26 -4.27
N MET A 227 0.49 -0.57 -4.42
CA MET A 227 0.68 -2.01 -4.66
C MET A 227 1.14 -2.26 -6.10
N LEU A 228 1.80 -3.43 -6.35
CA LEU A 228 2.52 -3.68 -7.60
C LEU A 228 2.51 -5.18 -7.97
N ILE A 229 3.18 -5.54 -9.06
CA ILE A 229 3.38 -6.93 -9.45
C ILE A 229 4.65 -7.45 -8.79
N THR A 230 4.51 -8.45 -7.93
CA THR A 230 5.64 -9.06 -7.23
C THR A 230 6.16 -10.29 -7.95
N ARG A 231 7.48 -10.43 -8.03
CA ARG A 231 8.18 -11.62 -8.54
C ARG A 231 8.92 -12.32 -7.44
N GLY A 232 8.55 -13.59 -7.15
CA GLY A 232 9.24 -14.40 -6.13
C GLY A 232 9.04 -13.93 -4.68
N VAL A 233 8.14 -12.97 -4.43
CA VAL A 233 7.87 -12.40 -3.09
C VAL A 233 6.78 -13.19 -2.37
N VAL A 234 5.75 -13.66 -3.08
CA VAL A 234 4.67 -14.44 -2.47
C VAL A 234 5.16 -15.89 -2.27
N PRO A 235 5.32 -16.36 -1.01
CA PRO A 235 5.88 -17.67 -0.74
C PRO A 235 5.07 -18.80 -1.41
N GLY A 236 5.78 -19.69 -2.10
CA GLY A 236 5.17 -20.86 -2.75
C GLY A 236 4.59 -20.60 -4.14
N ILE A 237 4.53 -19.37 -4.62
CA ILE A 237 4.09 -19.03 -5.97
C ILE A 237 5.31 -18.70 -6.85
N LYS A 238 5.39 -19.38 -8.00
CA LYS A 238 6.46 -19.15 -8.99
C LYS A 238 6.11 -18.09 -10.04
N LYS A 239 4.81 -17.87 -10.26
CA LYS A 239 4.31 -16.84 -11.18
C LYS A 239 4.41 -15.46 -10.55
N ASP A 240 4.49 -14.42 -11.36
CA ASP A 240 4.33 -13.06 -10.92
C ASP A 240 2.91 -12.86 -10.34
N VAL A 241 2.79 -12.08 -9.26
CA VAL A 241 1.51 -11.81 -8.59
C VAL A 241 1.25 -10.32 -8.60
N ALA A 242 0.25 -9.88 -9.34
CA ALA A 242 -0.25 -8.51 -9.32
C ALA A 242 -1.15 -8.32 -8.09
N LEU A 243 -0.67 -7.53 -7.17
CA LEU A 243 -1.37 -7.16 -5.94
C LEU A 243 -2.14 -5.87 -6.22
N ILE A 244 -3.46 -5.93 -6.25
CA ILE A 244 -4.32 -4.76 -6.45
C ILE A 244 -4.82 -4.34 -5.07
N GLY A 245 -4.36 -3.20 -4.57
CA GLY A 245 -4.76 -2.66 -3.27
C GLY A 245 -6.23 -2.25 -3.28
N ILE A 246 -7.01 -2.83 -2.37
CA ILE A 246 -8.45 -2.55 -2.22
C ILE A 246 -8.77 -1.81 -0.91
N SER A 247 -7.78 -1.63 -0.07
CA SER A 247 -7.83 -0.86 1.18
C SER A 247 -6.42 -0.58 1.64
N GLU A 248 -6.24 0.42 2.50
CA GLU A 248 -4.98 0.71 3.18
C GLU A 248 -5.16 0.81 4.69
N LYS A 249 -4.07 0.62 5.42
CA LYS A 249 -4.06 0.76 6.88
C LYS A 249 -4.16 2.23 7.28
N GLY A 250 -4.87 2.47 8.39
CA GLY A 250 -4.87 3.77 9.02
C GLY A 250 -3.51 4.10 9.66
N TYR A 251 -3.34 5.35 10.04
CA TYR A 251 -2.14 5.88 10.67
C TYR A 251 -2.48 6.64 11.94
N LEU A 252 -1.81 6.34 13.03
CA LEU A 252 -1.93 7.09 14.28
C LEU A 252 -0.60 7.17 15.00
N SER A 253 -0.15 8.36 15.35
CA SER A 253 0.95 8.56 16.29
C SER A 253 0.41 9.00 17.63
N VAL A 254 0.94 8.42 18.69
CA VAL A 254 0.56 8.70 20.07
C VAL A 254 1.80 9.06 20.87
N GLU A 255 1.75 10.17 21.60
CA GLU A 255 2.73 10.51 22.62
C GLU A 255 2.31 9.91 23.96
N LEU A 256 3.23 9.18 24.56
CA LEU A 256 3.16 8.77 25.95
C LEU A 256 4.08 9.68 26.77
N SER A 257 3.59 10.27 27.87
CA SER A 257 4.41 11.13 28.70
C SER A 257 4.23 10.82 30.19
N VAL A 258 5.32 10.97 30.93
CA VAL A 258 5.38 10.86 32.37
C VAL A 258 6.02 12.12 32.95
N GLU A 259 5.39 12.74 33.89
CA GLU A 259 5.86 13.96 34.56
C GLU A 259 6.04 13.73 36.05
N THR A 260 7.14 14.23 36.64
CA THR A 260 7.45 14.25 38.07
C THR A 260 8.18 15.56 38.44
N GLU A 261 8.59 15.71 39.67
CA GLU A 261 9.30 16.92 40.11
C GLU A 261 10.78 16.96 39.64
N GLY A 262 11.33 15.83 39.17
CA GLY A 262 12.76 15.73 38.89
C GLY A 262 13.61 15.77 40.17
N GLY A 263 14.92 16.02 40.03
CA GLY A 263 15.78 16.18 41.23
C GLY A 263 17.24 15.78 41.03
N HIS A 264 17.95 15.64 42.13
CA HIS A 264 19.36 15.24 42.13
C HIS A 264 19.48 13.71 42.06
N SER A 265 20.36 13.22 41.17
CA SER A 265 20.50 11.80 40.90
C SER A 265 21.01 10.94 42.07
N SER A 266 21.60 11.56 43.11
CA SER A 266 22.06 10.85 44.32
C SER A 266 20.92 10.47 45.28
N MET A 267 19.71 11.05 45.11
CA MET A 267 18.52 10.79 45.94
C MET A 267 17.32 10.49 45.03
N PRO A 268 17.36 9.41 44.26
CA PRO A 268 16.29 9.11 43.28
C PRO A 268 15.03 8.66 44.02
N ALA A 269 13.86 9.04 43.48
CA ALA A 269 12.61 8.39 43.81
C ALA A 269 12.66 6.90 43.46
N LYS A 270 11.77 6.08 44.05
CA LYS A 270 11.73 4.63 43.72
C LYS A 270 11.51 4.37 42.24
N GLU A 271 10.80 5.21 41.53
CA GLU A 271 10.53 5.14 40.13
C GLU A 271 10.74 6.51 39.49
N THR A 272 11.57 6.57 38.48
CA THR A 272 11.83 7.80 37.70
C THR A 272 10.91 7.88 36.48
N PRO A 273 10.69 9.06 35.88
CA PRO A 273 9.91 9.19 34.66
C PRO A 273 10.42 8.28 33.53
N ILE A 274 11.72 8.18 33.38
CA ILE A 274 12.37 7.28 32.41
C ILE A 274 11.97 5.83 32.69
N GLY A 275 12.08 5.37 33.95
CA GLY A 275 11.78 4.00 34.34
C GLY A 275 10.29 3.64 34.11
N ILE A 276 9.39 4.52 34.51
CA ILE A 276 7.94 4.33 34.31
C ILE A 276 7.62 4.25 32.83
N LEU A 277 8.13 5.20 32.02
CA LEU A 277 7.86 5.26 30.58
C LEU A 277 8.48 4.06 29.84
N ALA A 278 9.70 3.65 30.20
CA ALA A 278 10.34 2.48 29.61
C ALA A 278 9.53 1.19 29.82
N ILE A 279 8.98 1.01 31.04
CA ILE A 279 8.08 -0.11 31.34
C ILE A 279 6.79 -0.02 30.52
N ALA A 280 6.22 1.18 30.35
CA ALA A 280 5.03 1.39 29.54
C ALA A 280 5.26 1.00 28.08
N VAL A 281 6.34 1.48 27.45
CA VAL A 281 6.71 1.14 26.06
C VAL A 281 6.94 -0.36 25.93
N ALA A 282 7.72 -0.98 26.83
CA ALA A 282 7.98 -2.42 26.81
C ALA A 282 6.69 -3.26 26.99
N LYS A 283 5.69 -2.79 27.75
CA LYS A 283 4.40 -3.46 27.86
C LYS A 283 3.63 -3.45 26.54
N LEU A 284 3.64 -2.33 25.81
CA LEU A 284 2.96 -2.23 24.52
C LEU A 284 3.59 -3.16 23.47
N GLU A 285 4.92 -3.22 23.41
CA GLU A 285 5.61 -4.14 22.49
C GLU A 285 5.35 -5.61 22.83
N LYS A 286 5.31 -5.97 24.12
CA LYS A 286 5.03 -7.34 24.56
C LYS A 286 3.56 -7.77 24.43
N LYS A 287 2.64 -6.81 24.36
CA LYS A 287 1.20 -7.05 24.22
C LYS A 287 0.65 -6.30 23.03
N PRO A 288 1.06 -6.66 21.80
CA PRO A 288 0.52 -6.04 20.60
C PRO A 288 -0.97 -6.31 20.45
N MET A 289 -1.66 -5.52 19.64
CA MET A 289 -3.06 -5.80 19.28
C MET A 289 -3.22 -7.18 18.64
N SER A 290 -4.37 -7.82 18.86
CA SER A 290 -4.60 -9.20 18.41
C SER A 290 -4.61 -9.31 16.88
N PRO A 291 -3.99 -10.36 16.32
CA PRO A 291 -4.00 -10.57 14.88
C PRO A 291 -5.39 -11.04 14.41
N LYS A 292 -5.79 -10.62 13.21
CA LYS A 292 -7.02 -11.07 12.56
C LYS A 292 -6.89 -11.05 11.04
N ILE A 293 -7.60 -11.94 10.38
CA ILE A 293 -7.77 -11.90 8.92
C ILE A 293 -8.85 -10.86 8.64
N SER A 294 -8.45 -9.70 8.16
CA SER A 294 -9.36 -8.65 7.69
C SER A 294 -9.94 -8.99 6.32
N GLU A 295 -10.98 -8.27 5.88
CA GLU A 295 -11.64 -8.52 4.60
C GLU A 295 -10.65 -8.47 3.40
N PRO A 296 -9.75 -7.48 3.26
CA PRO A 296 -8.77 -7.47 2.17
C PRO A 296 -7.83 -8.69 2.20
N VAL A 297 -7.43 -9.11 3.39
CA VAL A 297 -6.60 -10.32 3.56
C VAL A 297 -7.36 -11.58 3.18
N GLN A 298 -8.65 -11.68 3.54
CA GLN A 298 -9.49 -12.80 3.13
C GLN A 298 -9.62 -12.87 1.61
N HIS A 299 -9.86 -11.75 0.95
CA HIS A 299 -9.90 -11.70 -0.52
C HIS A 299 -8.57 -12.12 -1.16
N PHE A 300 -7.44 -11.68 -0.59
CA PHE A 300 -6.13 -12.14 -1.04
C PHE A 300 -6.00 -13.68 -0.94
N LEU A 301 -6.34 -14.26 0.21
CA LEU A 301 -6.29 -15.70 0.42
C LEU A 301 -7.20 -16.47 -0.55
N ASP A 302 -8.38 -15.93 -0.85
CA ASP A 302 -9.35 -16.52 -1.77
C ASP A 302 -8.88 -16.53 -3.22
N TYR A 303 -8.11 -15.51 -3.65
CA TYR A 303 -7.58 -15.41 -5.01
C TYR A 303 -6.27 -16.18 -5.20
N VAL A 304 -5.40 -16.13 -4.20
CA VAL A 304 -4.07 -16.73 -4.25
C VAL A 304 -4.08 -18.20 -3.81
N GLY A 305 -4.94 -18.57 -2.86
CA GLY A 305 -5.00 -19.91 -2.29
C GLY A 305 -5.19 -21.04 -3.32
N PRO A 306 -6.09 -20.92 -4.32
CA PRO A 306 -6.24 -21.95 -5.36
C PRO A 306 -4.98 -22.15 -6.22
N GLU A 307 -4.15 -21.13 -6.36
CA GLU A 307 -2.91 -21.12 -7.16
C GLU A 307 -1.69 -21.67 -6.40
N MET A 308 -1.85 -21.92 -5.10
CA MET A 308 -0.78 -22.40 -4.23
C MET A 308 -0.46 -23.90 -4.46
N PRO A 309 0.75 -24.35 -4.09
CA PRO A 309 1.07 -25.77 -4.00
C PRO A 309 0.10 -26.52 -3.08
N PHE A 310 -0.09 -27.81 -3.32
CA PHE A 310 -1.13 -28.65 -2.70
C PHE A 310 -1.28 -28.46 -1.18
N PHE A 311 -0.21 -28.50 -0.41
CA PHE A 311 -0.31 -28.38 1.05
C PHE A 311 -0.73 -26.97 1.52
N SER A 312 -0.29 -25.93 0.86
CA SER A 312 -0.75 -24.56 1.14
C SER A 312 -2.20 -24.38 0.67
N LYS A 313 -2.54 -24.89 -0.52
CA LYS A 313 -3.92 -24.90 -1.03
C LYS A 313 -4.86 -25.62 -0.06
N LEU A 314 -4.43 -26.75 0.53
CA LEU A 314 -5.19 -27.51 1.53
C LEU A 314 -5.47 -26.63 2.76
N ALA A 315 -4.47 -25.90 3.25
CA ALA A 315 -4.64 -25.01 4.40
C ALA A 315 -5.64 -23.89 4.10
N PHE A 316 -5.51 -23.24 2.93
CA PHE A 316 -6.39 -22.14 2.54
C PHE A 316 -7.81 -22.61 2.21
N ALA A 317 -7.99 -23.79 1.63
CA ALA A 317 -9.31 -24.39 1.40
C ALA A 317 -10.03 -24.81 2.70
N ASN A 318 -9.27 -25.02 3.77
CA ASN A 318 -9.79 -25.47 5.06
C ASN A 318 -9.46 -24.52 6.22
N GLN A 319 -9.63 -23.20 5.98
CA GLN A 319 -9.36 -22.17 6.98
C GLN A 319 -10.13 -22.40 8.29
N TRP A 320 -11.35 -22.92 8.22
CA TRP A 320 -12.17 -23.28 9.38
C TRP A 320 -11.46 -24.22 10.36
N LEU A 321 -10.54 -25.07 9.88
CA LEU A 321 -9.75 -26.02 10.67
C LEU A 321 -8.32 -25.50 10.91
N LEU A 322 -7.72 -24.86 9.91
CA LEU A 322 -6.29 -24.54 9.87
C LEU A 322 -5.98 -23.04 10.02
N LYS A 323 -6.97 -22.23 10.42
CA LYS A 323 -6.81 -20.79 10.61
C LYS A 323 -5.60 -20.43 11.51
N SER A 324 -5.43 -21.14 12.62
CA SER A 324 -4.31 -20.91 13.54
C SER A 324 -2.95 -21.16 12.89
N VAL A 325 -2.85 -22.16 12.00
CA VAL A 325 -1.62 -22.46 11.26
C VAL A 325 -1.32 -21.34 10.25
N ILE A 326 -2.34 -20.85 9.54
CA ILE A 326 -2.22 -19.73 8.62
C ILE A 326 -1.76 -18.48 9.37
N MET A 327 -2.44 -18.13 10.47
CA MET A 327 -2.10 -16.98 11.30
C MET A 327 -0.67 -17.05 11.81
N SER A 328 -0.23 -18.19 12.35
CA SER A 328 1.15 -18.39 12.82
C SER A 328 2.20 -18.19 11.71
N LYS A 329 1.87 -18.58 10.46
CA LYS A 329 2.77 -18.33 9.31
C LYS A 329 2.88 -16.85 8.97
N TYR A 330 1.77 -16.10 9.05
CA TYR A 330 1.81 -14.64 8.87
C TYR A 330 2.60 -13.96 10.00
N GLU A 331 2.41 -14.35 11.26
CA GLU A 331 3.14 -13.79 12.41
C GLU A 331 4.65 -14.05 12.36
N ALA A 332 5.10 -15.06 11.62
CA ALA A 332 6.52 -15.45 11.54
C ALA A 332 7.39 -14.46 10.75
N SER A 333 6.82 -13.48 10.04
CA SER A 333 7.56 -12.45 9.30
C SER A 333 7.04 -11.06 9.61
N ASN A 334 7.90 -10.04 9.51
CA ASN A 334 7.51 -8.65 9.78
C ASN A 334 6.38 -8.17 8.84
N SER A 335 6.50 -8.44 7.54
CA SER A 335 5.49 -8.07 6.55
C SER A 335 4.17 -8.83 6.74
N GLY A 336 4.26 -10.15 6.99
CA GLY A 336 3.09 -10.96 7.28
C GLY A 336 2.37 -10.49 8.56
N ASN A 337 3.11 -10.27 9.64
CA ASN A 337 2.54 -9.77 10.89
C ASN A 337 1.88 -8.40 10.70
N ALA A 338 2.49 -7.50 9.92
CA ALA A 338 1.91 -6.21 9.58
C ALA A 338 0.62 -6.33 8.76
N THR A 339 0.48 -7.36 7.94
CA THR A 339 -0.72 -7.61 7.12
C THR A 339 -1.93 -8.02 7.96
N ILE A 340 -1.73 -8.72 9.08
CA ILE A 340 -2.83 -9.28 9.88
C ILE A 340 -3.05 -8.60 11.23
N ARG A 341 -2.36 -7.47 11.52
CA ARG A 341 -2.39 -6.82 12.84
C ARG A 341 -2.29 -5.31 12.72
N THR A 342 -2.97 -4.58 13.58
CA THR A 342 -2.59 -3.21 13.89
C THR A 342 -1.22 -3.23 14.56
N THR A 343 -0.23 -2.64 13.89
CA THR A 343 1.16 -2.66 14.37
C THR A 343 1.45 -1.58 15.38
N THR A 344 2.36 -1.86 16.31
CA THR A 344 2.84 -0.94 17.35
C THR A 344 4.33 -0.73 17.13
N ALA A 345 4.76 0.49 16.92
CA ALA A 345 6.16 0.84 16.68
C ALA A 345 6.58 2.07 17.50
N PRO A 346 7.27 1.91 18.64
CA PRO A 346 7.92 3.04 19.30
C PRO A 346 9.02 3.60 18.39
N THR A 347 8.94 4.90 18.10
CA THR A 347 9.84 5.56 17.12
C THR A 347 10.70 6.63 17.74
N ILE A 348 10.25 7.29 18.80
CA ILE A 348 10.98 8.36 19.47
C ILE A 348 10.92 8.14 20.97
N PHE A 349 12.06 8.32 21.67
CA PHE A 349 12.12 8.34 23.13
C PHE A 349 13.00 9.50 23.57
N LYS A 350 12.48 10.43 24.38
CA LYS A 350 13.19 11.64 24.79
C LYS A 350 13.06 11.84 26.30
N SER A 351 14.20 12.03 26.96
CA SER A 351 14.26 12.45 28.37
C SER A 351 15.69 12.79 28.75
N GLY A 352 15.85 13.60 29.80
CA GLY A 352 17.13 13.96 30.39
C GLY A 352 17.98 14.90 29.50
N PHE A 353 18.92 15.60 30.13
CA PHE A 353 19.85 16.51 29.46
C PHE A 353 21.25 16.48 30.13
N LYS A 354 21.36 15.90 31.34
CA LYS A 354 22.59 15.78 32.08
C LYS A 354 22.58 14.53 32.97
N ASP A 355 23.68 13.85 33.07
CA ASP A 355 23.85 12.55 33.73
C ASP A 355 23.58 12.52 35.24
N ASN A 356 23.77 13.66 35.94
CA ASN A 356 23.54 13.77 37.39
C ASN A 356 22.22 14.51 37.75
N VAL A 357 21.30 14.68 36.81
CA VAL A 357 19.99 15.32 37.00
C VAL A 357 18.87 14.35 36.65
N LEU A 358 17.95 14.10 37.56
CA LEU A 358 16.73 13.35 37.27
C LEU A 358 15.79 14.24 36.47
N PRO A 359 15.38 13.83 35.27
CA PRO A 359 14.49 14.60 34.42
C PRO A 359 13.11 14.69 35.05
N ALA A 360 12.46 15.84 34.91
CA ALA A 360 11.07 16.01 35.29
C ALA A 360 10.07 15.38 34.32
N VAL A 361 10.47 15.22 33.05
CA VAL A 361 9.60 14.72 31.98
C VAL A 361 10.32 13.66 31.15
N ALA A 362 9.60 12.60 30.81
CA ALA A 362 10.00 11.64 29.79
C ALA A 362 8.85 11.48 28.78
N THR A 363 9.16 11.44 27.50
CA THR A 363 8.19 11.26 26.40
C THR A 363 8.62 10.16 25.44
N ALA A 364 7.64 9.44 24.90
CA ALA A 364 7.85 8.47 23.83
C ALA A 364 6.76 8.62 22.77
N THR A 365 7.15 8.59 21.51
CA THR A 365 6.20 8.51 20.40
C THR A 365 6.06 7.05 19.97
N VAL A 366 4.82 6.58 19.88
CA VAL A 366 4.47 5.25 19.39
C VAL A 366 3.60 5.41 18.15
N ASN A 367 4.04 4.88 17.04
CA ASN A 367 3.31 4.86 15.78
C ASN A 367 2.50 3.56 15.64
N PHE A 368 1.27 3.71 15.16
CA PHE A 368 0.36 2.61 14.88
C PHE A 368 -0.06 2.65 13.41
N ARG A 369 -0.04 1.50 12.74
CA ARG A 369 -0.67 1.30 11.44
C ARG A 369 -1.92 0.46 11.68
N ILE A 370 -3.09 1.08 11.56
CA ILE A 370 -4.37 0.53 11.99
C ILE A 370 -4.94 -0.40 10.93
N LEU A 371 -5.32 -1.61 11.32
CA LEU A 371 -5.86 -2.61 10.40
C LEU A 371 -7.33 -2.26 10.02
N PRO A 372 -7.76 -2.44 8.77
CA PRO A 372 -9.16 -2.28 8.38
C PRO A 372 -10.11 -3.08 9.28
N GLY A 373 -11.16 -2.40 9.76
CA GLY A 373 -12.09 -2.92 10.76
C GLY A 373 -11.66 -2.71 12.21
N GLU A 374 -10.61 -1.93 12.46
CA GLU A 374 -10.23 -1.31 13.73
C GLU A 374 -10.19 0.22 13.54
N THR A 375 -10.24 0.95 14.65
CA THR A 375 -10.28 2.41 14.67
C THR A 375 -9.15 2.99 15.53
N SER A 376 -8.88 4.27 15.38
CA SER A 376 -7.97 4.99 16.27
C SER A 376 -8.41 4.92 17.74
N ASN A 377 -9.72 4.82 18.01
CA ASN A 377 -10.23 4.68 19.37
C ASN A 377 -9.96 3.27 19.94
N ASP A 378 -9.99 2.22 19.11
CA ASP A 378 -9.59 0.86 19.53
C ASP A 378 -8.12 0.84 19.94
N VAL A 379 -7.26 1.56 19.21
CA VAL A 379 -5.84 1.71 19.56
C VAL A 379 -5.67 2.40 20.91
N ILE A 380 -6.33 3.53 21.14
CA ILE A 380 -6.25 4.24 22.44
C ILE A 380 -6.74 3.35 23.57
N THR A 381 -7.89 2.68 23.39
CA THR A 381 -8.43 1.75 24.38
C THR A 381 -7.45 0.60 24.68
N HIS A 382 -6.79 0.07 23.65
CA HIS A 382 -5.75 -0.96 23.83
C HIS A 382 -4.55 -0.43 24.64
N ILE A 383 -4.09 0.79 24.35
CA ILE A 383 -3.00 1.43 25.10
C ILE A 383 -3.39 1.58 26.57
N GLU A 384 -4.54 2.20 26.87
CA GLU A 384 -5.03 2.41 28.23
C GLU A 384 -5.13 1.10 29.01
N LYS A 385 -5.77 0.08 28.42
CA LYS A 385 -5.92 -1.23 29.03
C LYS A 385 -4.58 -1.96 29.25
N THR A 386 -3.63 -1.81 28.31
CA THR A 386 -2.32 -2.48 28.39
C THR A 386 -1.43 -1.83 29.42
N LEU A 387 -1.39 -0.53 29.47
CA LEU A 387 -0.57 0.21 30.42
C LEU A 387 -1.13 0.09 31.83
N ASN A 388 -2.43 0.33 32.00
CA ASN A 388 -3.13 0.36 33.28
C ASN A 388 -2.32 1.13 34.35
N ASP A 389 -1.83 2.32 33.98
CA ASP A 389 -0.99 3.18 34.80
C ASP A 389 -1.36 4.65 34.56
N SER A 390 -2.05 5.27 35.53
CA SER A 390 -2.56 6.64 35.42
C SER A 390 -1.47 7.72 35.36
N ARG A 391 -0.23 7.38 35.70
CA ARG A 391 0.92 8.30 35.62
C ARG A 391 1.37 8.52 34.17
N VAL A 392 1.04 7.59 33.26
CA VAL A 392 1.35 7.71 31.84
C VAL A 392 0.20 8.44 31.14
N LYS A 393 0.44 9.66 30.72
CA LYS A 393 -0.51 10.45 29.93
C LYS A 393 -0.41 10.01 28.48
N ILE A 394 -1.55 9.92 27.82
CA ILE A 394 -1.69 9.48 26.41
C ILE A 394 -2.26 10.65 25.61
N LYS A 395 -1.56 11.04 24.53
CA LYS A 395 -1.97 12.14 23.66
C LYS A 395 -1.79 11.75 22.18
N LYS A 396 -2.84 11.93 21.36
CA LYS A 396 -2.71 11.78 19.90
C LYS A 396 -1.83 12.90 19.34
N ILE A 397 -0.92 12.55 18.41
CA ILE A 397 -0.09 13.51 17.66
C ILE A 397 -0.68 13.66 16.26
N GLY A 398 -0.97 14.90 15.86
CA GLY A 398 -1.60 15.18 14.57
C GLY A 398 -3.05 14.65 14.48
N GLN A 399 -3.60 14.65 13.28
CA GLN A 399 -4.96 14.14 13.06
C GLN A 399 -4.98 12.62 12.91
N GLY A 400 -3.92 12.02 12.34
CA GLY A 400 -3.93 10.64 11.91
C GLY A 400 -4.96 10.41 10.78
N ASN A 401 -5.12 9.16 10.38
CA ASN A 401 -6.20 8.75 9.49
C ASN A 401 -6.70 7.36 9.87
N GLU A 402 -8.00 7.17 9.76
CA GLU A 402 -8.63 5.85 9.89
C GLU A 402 -8.27 4.97 8.70
N PRO A 403 -8.34 3.63 8.81
CA PRO A 403 -8.18 2.75 7.66
C PRO A 403 -9.15 3.11 6.54
N ALA A 404 -8.69 3.00 5.29
CA ALA A 404 -9.56 3.20 4.14
C ALA A 404 -10.67 2.14 4.09
N ALA A 405 -11.85 2.54 3.65
CA ALA A 405 -12.92 1.59 3.33
C ALA A 405 -12.43 0.54 2.32
N VAL A 406 -12.97 -0.67 2.41
CA VAL A 406 -12.63 -1.74 1.47
C VAL A 406 -13.41 -1.52 0.18
N SER A 407 -12.69 -1.38 -0.94
CA SER A 407 -13.27 -1.24 -2.27
C SER A 407 -13.85 -2.57 -2.75
N ASP A 408 -14.98 -2.49 -3.48
CA ASP A 408 -15.67 -3.68 -3.97
C ASP A 408 -14.89 -4.37 -5.10
N ILE A 409 -14.46 -5.61 -4.87
CA ILE A 409 -13.81 -6.46 -5.87
C ILE A 409 -14.74 -6.89 -7.02
N HIS A 410 -16.05 -6.69 -6.88
CA HIS A 410 -17.04 -6.95 -7.92
C HIS A 410 -17.39 -5.71 -8.73
N SER A 411 -16.85 -4.53 -8.36
CA SER A 411 -17.02 -3.30 -9.10
C SER A 411 -16.48 -3.39 -10.53
N ASP A 412 -16.94 -2.50 -11.39
CA ASP A 412 -16.40 -2.39 -12.76
C ASP A 412 -14.91 -2.00 -12.70
N GLY A 413 -14.53 -1.09 -11.80
CA GLY A 413 -13.14 -0.65 -11.63
C GLY A 413 -12.17 -1.80 -11.39
N PHE A 414 -12.42 -2.65 -10.38
CA PHE A 414 -11.56 -3.80 -10.10
C PHE A 414 -11.45 -4.74 -11.30
N LYS A 415 -12.59 -5.05 -11.95
CA LYS A 415 -12.61 -5.92 -13.14
C LYS A 415 -11.81 -5.36 -14.31
N GLN A 416 -11.88 -4.04 -14.56
CA GLN A 416 -11.11 -3.42 -15.65
C GLN A 416 -9.61 -3.38 -15.33
N ILE A 417 -9.22 -3.15 -14.09
CA ILE A 417 -7.82 -3.22 -13.64
C ILE A 417 -7.30 -4.66 -13.83
N GLU A 418 -8.00 -5.66 -13.26
CA GLU A 418 -7.64 -7.07 -13.40
C GLU A 418 -7.52 -7.48 -14.87
N LYS A 419 -8.49 -7.13 -15.71
CA LYS A 419 -8.49 -7.39 -17.15
C LYS A 419 -7.27 -6.78 -17.82
N SER A 420 -6.94 -5.53 -17.50
CA SER A 420 -5.79 -4.82 -18.08
C SER A 420 -4.47 -5.47 -17.68
N VAL A 421 -4.34 -5.89 -16.41
CA VAL A 421 -3.19 -6.68 -15.96
C VAL A 421 -3.04 -7.96 -16.77
N LYS A 422 -4.10 -8.76 -16.92
CA LYS A 422 -4.08 -10.02 -17.68
C LYS A 422 -3.73 -9.84 -19.15
N GLN A 423 -4.14 -8.72 -19.74
CA GLN A 423 -3.87 -8.41 -21.14
C GLN A 423 -2.42 -7.98 -21.39
N VAL A 424 -1.81 -7.26 -20.45
CA VAL A 424 -0.47 -6.69 -20.61
C VAL A 424 0.60 -7.61 -20.01
N PHE A 425 0.37 -8.18 -18.85
CA PHE A 425 1.35 -8.99 -18.11
C PHE A 425 1.02 -10.48 -18.25
N LYS A 426 1.85 -11.19 -19.01
CA LYS A 426 1.65 -12.63 -19.29
C LYS A 426 1.80 -13.47 -18.02
N ASN A 427 0.97 -14.49 -17.89
CA ASN A 427 1.05 -15.50 -16.82
C ASN A 427 1.03 -14.94 -15.38
N THR A 428 0.51 -13.72 -15.19
CA THR A 428 0.42 -13.07 -13.88
C THR A 428 -0.84 -13.51 -13.15
N ILE A 429 -0.71 -13.86 -11.89
CA ILE A 429 -1.83 -14.03 -10.96
C ILE A 429 -2.27 -12.64 -10.50
N THR A 430 -3.57 -12.36 -10.49
CA THR A 430 -4.12 -11.13 -9.89
C THR A 430 -4.70 -11.46 -8.52
N ALA A 431 -4.53 -10.55 -7.56
CA ALA A 431 -5.11 -10.71 -6.23
C ALA A 431 -5.45 -9.35 -5.61
N PRO A 432 -6.64 -9.21 -5.01
CA PRO A 432 -6.92 -8.09 -4.11
C PRO A 432 -5.94 -8.12 -2.94
N SER A 433 -5.54 -6.97 -2.44
CA SER A 433 -4.52 -6.88 -1.38
C SER A 433 -4.78 -5.72 -0.42
N LEU A 434 -4.18 -5.81 0.77
CA LEU A 434 -4.12 -4.74 1.74
C LEU A 434 -2.81 -3.96 1.56
N MET A 435 -2.91 -2.66 1.36
CA MET A 435 -1.76 -1.74 1.44
C MET A 435 -1.42 -1.50 2.91
N ILE A 436 -0.16 -1.77 3.29
CA ILE A 436 0.30 -1.56 4.66
C ILE A 436 0.87 -0.14 4.89
N GLY A 437 1.21 0.56 3.81
CA GLY A 437 1.56 1.97 3.75
C GLY A 437 0.32 2.85 3.67
N GLY A 438 0.50 4.09 3.21
CA GLY A 438 -0.57 5.02 2.87
C GLY A 438 -0.24 5.68 1.54
N THR A 439 -1.25 6.19 0.85
CA THR A 439 -1.15 6.92 -0.41
C THR A 439 -2.04 8.17 -0.36
N ASP A 440 -1.96 9.02 -1.36
CA ASP A 440 -2.80 10.21 -1.53
C ASP A 440 -4.29 9.90 -1.69
N GLU A 441 -4.61 8.67 -2.07
CA GLU A 441 -5.99 8.21 -2.29
C GLU A 441 -6.88 8.33 -1.04
N LYS A 442 -6.31 8.32 0.17
CA LYS A 442 -7.02 8.58 1.45
C LYS A 442 -7.89 9.84 1.44
N HIS A 443 -7.52 10.83 0.64
CA HIS A 443 -8.26 12.10 0.54
C HIS A 443 -9.51 12.03 -0.36
N TYR A 444 -9.66 10.97 -1.17
CA TYR A 444 -10.67 10.88 -2.22
C TYR A 444 -11.92 10.08 -1.85
N SER A 445 -12.09 9.69 -0.58
CA SER A 445 -13.24 8.89 -0.12
C SER A 445 -14.60 9.51 -0.40
N LYS A 446 -14.67 10.84 -0.58
CA LYS A 446 -15.88 11.55 -0.97
C LYS A 446 -16.06 11.63 -2.51
N VAL A 447 -15.02 11.32 -3.27
CA VAL A 447 -15.05 11.35 -4.75
C VAL A 447 -15.39 9.99 -5.32
N SER A 448 -14.99 8.89 -4.65
CA SER A 448 -15.36 7.52 -5.08
C SER A 448 -15.50 6.59 -3.89
N ASP A 449 -16.35 5.56 -4.06
CA ASP A 449 -16.45 4.43 -3.13
C ASP A 449 -15.45 3.31 -3.48
N ASN A 450 -14.84 3.36 -4.68
CA ASN A 450 -13.89 2.37 -5.19
C ASN A 450 -12.51 3.01 -5.39
N LEU A 451 -11.63 2.78 -4.45
CA LEU A 451 -10.28 3.31 -4.36
C LEU A 451 -9.28 2.16 -4.53
N PHE A 452 -8.47 2.19 -5.59
CA PHE A 452 -7.53 1.12 -5.91
C PHE A 452 -6.10 1.63 -6.00
N ARG A 453 -5.14 0.85 -5.52
CA ARG A 453 -3.71 1.15 -5.48
C ARG A 453 -2.95 0.12 -6.31
N PHE A 454 -2.34 0.56 -7.40
CA PHE A 454 -1.60 -0.36 -8.26
C PHE A 454 -0.63 0.35 -9.19
N LEU A 455 0.65 0.19 -8.94
CA LEU A 455 1.73 0.52 -9.87
C LEU A 455 1.94 -0.67 -10.84
N PRO A 456 1.72 -0.52 -12.15
CA PRO A 456 1.82 -1.61 -13.10
C PRO A 456 3.27 -1.95 -13.49
N SER A 457 4.05 -2.36 -12.50
CA SER A 457 5.47 -2.71 -12.64
C SER A 457 5.82 -3.98 -11.88
N VAL A 458 6.73 -4.79 -12.42
CA VAL A 458 7.16 -6.06 -11.82
C VAL A 458 8.41 -5.84 -10.99
N PHE A 459 8.31 -6.07 -9.68
CA PHE A 459 9.40 -5.89 -8.73
C PHE A 459 9.74 -7.19 -8.03
N ASP A 460 11.02 -7.45 -7.86
CA ASP A 460 11.52 -8.48 -6.95
C ASP A 460 11.82 -7.92 -5.55
N SER A 461 12.37 -8.75 -4.68
CA SER A 461 12.70 -8.35 -3.30
C SER A 461 13.80 -7.28 -3.21
N GLU A 462 14.66 -7.16 -4.22
CA GLU A 462 15.70 -6.14 -4.25
C GLU A 462 15.15 -4.80 -4.76
N ASP A 463 14.24 -4.82 -5.73
CA ASP A 463 13.55 -3.63 -6.20
C ASP A 463 12.74 -2.96 -5.08
N LEU A 464 12.04 -3.78 -4.26
CA LEU A 464 11.27 -3.28 -3.12
C LEU A 464 12.13 -2.53 -2.08
N LYS A 465 13.40 -2.88 -1.94
CA LYS A 465 14.33 -2.18 -1.03
C LYS A 465 14.79 -0.82 -1.57
N ARG A 466 14.59 -0.56 -2.87
CA ARG A 466 15.00 0.69 -3.53
C ARG A 466 13.96 1.79 -3.41
N ILE A 467 12.69 1.44 -3.13
CA ILE A 467 11.66 2.43 -2.80
C ILE A 467 12.10 3.19 -1.56
N HIS A 468 12.22 4.51 -1.63
CA HIS A 468 12.83 5.39 -0.62
C HIS A 468 14.30 5.06 -0.28
N GLY A 469 14.86 4.00 -0.90
CA GLY A 469 16.24 3.56 -0.70
C GLY A 469 17.25 4.22 -1.63
N ILE A 470 18.47 3.66 -1.66
CA ILE A 470 19.52 4.02 -2.60
C ILE A 470 19.40 3.20 -3.89
N ASN A 471 20.02 3.69 -4.97
CA ASN A 471 20.07 3.00 -6.26
C ASN A 471 18.69 2.72 -6.85
N GLU A 472 17.75 3.65 -6.65
CA GLU A 472 16.42 3.59 -7.24
C GLU A 472 16.50 3.63 -8.77
N LYS A 473 15.88 2.65 -9.41
CA LYS A 473 15.88 2.49 -10.88
C LYS A 473 14.73 1.62 -11.33
N ILE A 474 14.21 1.89 -12.52
CA ILE A 474 13.19 1.06 -13.18
C ILE A 474 13.74 0.44 -14.44
N SER A 475 13.39 -0.82 -14.74
CA SER A 475 13.74 -1.38 -16.03
C SER A 475 12.93 -0.74 -17.15
N ILE A 476 13.58 -0.55 -18.31
CA ILE A 476 12.94 0.01 -19.52
C ILE A 476 11.69 -0.79 -19.91
N ASP A 477 11.74 -2.11 -19.79
CA ASP A 477 10.59 -2.99 -20.08
C ASP A 477 9.44 -2.77 -19.09
N ASN A 478 9.72 -2.62 -17.80
CA ASN A 478 8.70 -2.30 -16.80
C ASN A 478 8.05 -0.95 -17.09
N PHE A 479 8.83 0.07 -17.39
CA PHE A 479 8.29 1.38 -17.71
C PHE A 479 7.42 1.34 -18.99
N LYS A 480 7.86 0.68 -20.04
CA LYS A 480 7.04 0.49 -21.25
C LYS A 480 5.76 -0.30 -20.97
N ASN A 481 5.81 -1.29 -20.06
CA ASN A 481 4.61 -2.04 -19.66
C ASN A 481 3.66 -1.20 -18.79
N CYS A 482 4.18 -0.27 -17.96
CA CYS A 482 3.39 0.72 -17.26
C CYS A 482 2.56 1.56 -18.25
N ILE A 483 3.18 2.11 -19.30
CA ILE A 483 2.50 2.87 -20.35
C ILE A 483 1.44 2.00 -21.05
N ARG A 484 1.79 0.76 -21.42
CA ARG A 484 0.84 -0.18 -22.05
C ARG A 484 -0.36 -0.48 -21.17
N PHE A 485 -0.14 -0.62 -19.87
CA PHE A 485 -1.21 -0.87 -18.91
C PHE A 485 -2.18 0.32 -18.84
N TYR A 486 -1.69 1.54 -18.66
CA TYR A 486 -2.55 2.73 -18.58
C TYR A 486 -3.33 2.92 -19.88
N ARG A 487 -2.67 2.77 -21.02
CA ARG A 487 -3.38 2.80 -22.30
C ARG A 487 -4.48 1.74 -22.37
N GLN A 488 -4.18 0.50 -21.97
CA GLN A 488 -5.15 -0.60 -22.02
C GLN A 488 -6.28 -0.41 -21.02
N LEU A 489 -5.99 0.11 -19.82
CA LEU A 489 -7.00 0.42 -18.80
C LEU A 489 -7.98 1.50 -19.30
N ILE A 490 -7.47 2.56 -19.92
CA ILE A 490 -8.31 3.60 -20.54
C ILE A 490 -9.21 2.98 -21.61
N LEU A 491 -8.67 2.17 -22.50
CA LEU A 491 -9.45 1.49 -23.53
C LEU A 491 -10.50 0.53 -22.97
N ASN A 492 -10.20 -0.21 -21.92
CA ASN A 492 -11.15 -1.13 -21.30
C ASN A 492 -12.26 -0.41 -20.53
N SER A 493 -11.93 0.72 -19.88
CA SER A 493 -12.85 1.45 -19.02
C SER A 493 -13.68 2.50 -19.76
N CYS A 494 -13.21 2.98 -20.91
CA CYS A 494 -13.74 4.17 -21.55
C CYS A 494 -14.15 3.98 -23.03
N LYS A 495 -14.22 2.74 -23.51
CA LYS A 495 -14.76 2.40 -24.85
C LYS A 495 -16.27 2.34 -24.88
#